data_f395c6039a6b90cf7c3a81e55ba2ac7e
#
_entry.id   f395c6039a6b90cf7c3a81e55ba2ac7e
#
_cell.length_a   1.000
_cell.length_b   1.000
_cell.length_c   1.000
_cell.angle_alpha   90.00
_cell.angle_beta   90.00
_cell.angle_gamma   90.00
#
_symmetry.space_group_name_H-M   'P 1'
#
loop_
_entity.id
_entity.type
_entity.pdbx_description
1 polymer ?
#
loop_
_entity_poly.entity_id
_entity_poly.type
_entity_poly.pdbx_seq_one_letter_code
_entity_poly.pdbx_strand_id
1 'polypeptide(L)'
;MKEINSLYDVDALFTNAWPPLGNLPVCYCEQCRKLPPPGTIEYWDKFNERTVYLWKLYDSIAKEKKAGNFYFANLGGGIRCSADLVKLGELCEWFQCDNQGRGGDDTPIWGCALQGRVCNAVQNGKMATNVTGAWSTGTPRWRNVYKSQQEEQMWFDETLASGMAPYHHLIGGENGMGEDRRWLAPAQKYFQWMARHDVHFINKRSIANIGVVMGQRTHLFYKPPPGAAMREYMDGMYYALIEGRFLFDFVHEDRLAPEDLAKYTALILPNTALLSDEQCRQLRAYADGGGSLLATFETSLYDERNRRRGDFGLADVFGIRKNGEAIGTLGNAYLARIERQHEILQGFANTAWIPGAENRVPVAPVDGPILTVVPGFVAYPPELSYPLEDRTSEPAVAMRQKGASRRLYFPGDIERTMWKSGHTDLARLLQNSIRWVAGGNAPVTVEGDGVIETFAWETQAGFAVHVLNYTNPAMHRGWLRKFYPIGAQKVKMALPKGRRVTRVELLRVERQIPFAGGTGTIEFTIPRVEDYEVAAMYVG
;
A
#
# COMPACT_ATOMS: atom_id res chain seq x y z
N MET A 1 -12.92 -5.30 32.82
CA MET A 1 -11.61 -5.92 32.61
C MET A 1 -11.01 -6.55 33.88
N LYS A 2 -10.85 -5.80 34.98
CA LYS A 2 -10.32 -6.37 36.23
C LYS A 2 -11.10 -7.58 36.72
N GLU A 3 -12.44 -7.49 36.74
CA GLU A 3 -13.32 -8.59 37.11
C GLU A 3 -13.10 -9.82 36.23
N ILE A 4 -13.10 -9.69 34.90
CA ILE A 4 -12.84 -10.79 33.97
C ILE A 4 -11.47 -11.42 34.25
N ASN A 5 -10.43 -10.60 34.33
CA ASN A 5 -9.07 -11.07 34.58
C ASN A 5 -8.93 -11.80 35.95
N SER A 6 -9.71 -11.40 36.97
CA SER A 6 -9.70 -12.04 38.29
C SER A 6 -10.45 -13.37 38.30
N LEU A 7 -11.58 -13.47 37.59
CA LEU A 7 -12.47 -14.62 37.62
C LEU A 7 -12.04 -15.76 36.68
N TYR A 8 -11.42 -15.41 35.55
CA TYR A 8 -11.10 -16.38 34.49
C TYR A 8 -9.60 -16.50 34.25
N ASP A 9 -9.17 -17.68 33.83
CA ASP A 9 -7.79 -17.91 33.38
C ASP A 9 -7.72 -17.63 31.88
N VAL A 10 -7.37 -16.39 31.52
CA VAL A 10 -7.29 -15.90 30.15
C VAL A 10 -5.84 -15.56 29.81
N ASP A 11 -5.47 -15.68 28.53
CA ASP A 11 -4.15 -15.32 28.01
C ASP A 11 -4.13 -13.90 27.47
N ALA A 12 -5.29 -13.35 27.08
CA ALA A 12 -5.41 -11.99 26.57
C ALA A 12 -6.79 -11.38 26.85
N LEU A 13 -6.85 -10.06 26.86
CA LEU A 13 -8.10 -9.30 26.93
C LEU A 13 -8.32 -8.56 25.61
N PHE A 14 -9.52 -8.64 25.07
CA PHE A 14 -9.91 -8.03 23.80
C PHE A 14 -11.05 -7.02 23.96
N THR A 15 -11.00 -5.94 23.19
CA THR A 15 -12.15 -5.04 23.01
C THR A 15 -12.46 -4.83 21.55
N ASN A 16 -13.75 -4.81 21.23
CA ASN A 16 -14.23 -4.51 19.90
C ASN A 16 -14.50 -3.00 19.71
N ALA A 17 -14.48 -2.53 18.45
CA ALA A 17 -14.77 -1.15 18.05
C ALA A 17 -13.91 -0.08 18.74
N TRP A 18 -12.65 -0.35 18.89
CA TRP A 18 -11.68 0.55 19.52
C TRP A 18 -10.41 0.70 18.67
N PRO A 19 -10.00 1.91 18.31
CA PRO A 19 -10.80 3.14 18.26
C PRO A 19 -11.86 3.07 17.15
N PRO A 20 -12.85 3.99 17.13
CA PRO A 20 -13.87 4.00 16.08
C PRO A 20 -13.26 4.18 14.69
N LEU A 21 -13.79 3.44 13.73
CA LEU A 21 -13.34 3.43 12.35
C LEU A 21 -13.77 4.70 11.60
N GLY A 22 -12.84 5.30 10.87
CA GLY A 22 -13.10 6.25 9.79
C GLY A 22 -13.43 7.69 10.18
N ASN A 23 -13.90 7.95 11.38
CA ASN A 23 -14.18 9.30 11.89
C ASN A 23 -13.57 9.48 13.27
N LEU A 24 -13.03 10.67 13.54
CA LEU A 24 -12.61 11.02 14.89
C LEU A 24 -13.83 11.02 15.82
N PRO A 25 -13.82 10.24 16.90
CA PRO A 25 -14.96 10.18 17.80
C PRO A 25 -15.16 11.50 18.51
N VAL A 26 -16.40 11.95 18.59
CA VAL A 26 -16.77 13.16 19.30
C VAL A 26 -17.47 12.77 20.60
N CYS A 27 -16.92 13.19 21.74
CA CYS A 27 -17.52 13.02 23.05
C CYS A 27 -17.87 14.39 23.63
N TYR A 28 -19.09 14.52 24.13
CA TYR A 28 -19.63 15.79 24.68
C TYR A 28 -19.60 15.85 26.21
N CYS A 29 -18.91 14.94 26.91
CA CYS A 29 -18.74 15.01 28.34
C CYS A 29 -17.93 16.25 28.76
N GLU A 30 -18.02 16.63 30.03
CA GLU A 30 -17.36 17.82 30.59
C GLU A 30 -15.86 17.86 30.30
N GLN A 31 -15.16 16.71 30.33
CA GLN A 31 -13.73 16.62 30.05
C GLN A 31 -13.42 16.79 28.56
N CYS A 32 -14.23 16.19 27.69
CA CYS A 32 -13.98 16.26 26.25
C CYS A 32 -14.35 17.63 25.67
N ARG A 33 -15.25 18.39 26.30
CA ARG A 33 -15.53 19.80 25.92
C ARG A 33 -14.32 20.73 26.09
N LYS A 34 -13.33 20.32 26.88
CA LYS A 34 -12.07 21.06 27.08
C LYS A 34 -11.01 20.76 26.01
N LEU A 35 -11.28 19.78 25.13
CA LEU A 35 -10.38 19.43 24.03
C LEU A 35 -10.49 20.46 22.90
N PRO A 36 -9.48 20.51 22.01
CA PRO A 36 -9.58 21.28 20.77
C PRO A 36 -10.83 20.92 19.95
N PRO A 37 -11.26 21.75 18.99
CA PRO A 37 -12.43 21.44 18.17
C PRO A 37 -12.32 20.10 17.45
N PRO A 38 -13.39 19.28 17.43
CA PRO A 38 -13.42 18.02 16.68
C PRO A 38 -13.08 18.22 15.19
N GLY A 39 -12.37 17.28 14.61
CA GLY A 39 -11.94 17.32 13.21
C GLY A 39 -10.63 18.10 12.98
N THR A 40 -10.04 18.71 14.01
CA THR A 40 -8.72 19.32 13.94
C THR A 40 -7.61 18.30 14.25
N ILE A 41 -6.40 18.58 13.80
CA ILE A 41 -5.21 17.75 14.09
C ILE A 41 -4.92 17.77 15.60
N GLU A 42 -5.10 18.90 16.25
CA GLU A 42 -4.93 19.05 17.70
C GLU A 42 -5.91 18.17 18.49
N TYR A 43 -7.15 18.02 18.02
CA TYR A 43 -8.11 17.08 18.59
C TYR A 43 -7.65 15.64 18.39
N TRP A 44 -7.16 15.30 17.20
CA TRP A 44 -6.64 13.97 16.86
C TRP A 44 -5.43 13.61 17.73
N ASP A 45 -4.48 14.53 17.92
CA ASP A 45 -3.33 14.33 18.79
C ASP A 45 -3.76 14.01 20.23
N LYS A 46 -4.69 14.81 20.79
CA LYS A 46 -5.20 14.61 22.15
C LYS A 46 -6.02 13.33 22.29
N PHE A 47 -6.78 12.98 21.29
CA PHE A 47 -7.50 11.72 21.25
C PHE A 47 -6.52 10.53 21.27
N ASN A 48 -5.47 10.56 20.50
CA ASN A 48 -4.46 9.50 20.46
C ASN A 48 -3.61 9.42 21.74
N GLU A 49 -3.29 10.55 22.38
CA GLU A 49 -2.68 10.53 23.72
C GLU A 49 -3.54 9.74 24.73
N ARG A 50 -4.88 9.94 24.70
CA ARG A 50 -5.80 9.20 25.56
C ARG A 50 -5.94 7.74 25.16
N THR A 51 -5.93 7.44 23.87
CA THR A 51 -5.97 6.07 23.36
C THR A 51 -4.76 5.29 23.84
N VAL A 52 -3.56 5.85 23.72
CA VAL A 52 -2.31 5.28 24.24
C VAL A 52 -2.36 5.06 25.76
N TYR A 53 -2.86 6.06 26.52
CA TYR A 53 -3.03 5.93 27.96
C TYR A 53 -3.96 4.76 28.34
N LEU A 54 -5.12 4.68 27.69
CA LEU A 54 -6.08 3.62 27.97
C LEU A 54 -5.56 2.25 27.53
N TRP A 55 -4.82 2.17 26.43
CA TRP A 55 -4.16 0.92 26.02
C TRP A 55 -3.20 0.42 27.10
N LYS A 56 -2.31 1.30 27.57
CA LYS A 56 -1.35 0.96 28.65
C LYS A 56 -2.05 0.53 29.94
N LEU A 57 -3.16 1.19 30.28
CA LEU A 57 -3.97 0.83 31.44
C LEU A 57 -4.58 -0.57 31.28
N TYR A 58 -5.15 -0.87 30.12
CA TYR A 58 -5.79 -2.18 29.88
C TYR A 58 -4.76 -3.31 29.78
N ASP A 59 -3.62 -3.03 29.18
CA ASP A 59 -2.50 -3.98 29.12
C ASP A 59 -1.92 -4.26 30.52
N SER A 60 -1.78 -3.24 31.37
CA SER A 60 -1.37 -3.44 32.77
C SER A 60 -2.37 -4.30 33.54
N ILE A 61 -3.67 -4.11 33.34
CA ILE A 61 -4.70 -4.95 33.97
C ILE A 61 -4.60 -6.41 33.46
N ALA A 62 -4.38 -6.62 32.17
CA ALA A 62 -4.21 -7.97 31.62
C ALA A 62 -3.02 -8.69 32.27
N LYS A 63 -1.93 -7.96 32.54
CA LYS A 63 -0.70 -8.48 33.14
C LYS A 63 -0.73 -8.66 34.66
N GLU A 64 -1.75 -8.14 35.36
CA GLU A 64 -1.87 -8.28 36.84
C GLU A 64 -1.86 -9.76 37.31
N LYS A 65 -2.43 -10.68 36.54
CA LYS A 65 -2.52 -12.10 36.90
C LYS A 65 -1.38 -12.96 36.35
N LYS A 66 -1.00 -12.72 35.08
CA LYS A 66 0.08 -13.43 34.39
C LYS A 66 0.90 -12.40 33.61
N ALA A 67 2.21 -12.37 33.80
CA ALA A 67 3.10 -11.43 33.11
C ALA A 67 3.08 -11.58 31.57
N GLY A 68 2.78 -12.77 31.05
CA GLY A 68 2.67 -13.04 29.63
C GLY A 68 1.34 -12.65 28.98
N ASN A 69 0.34 -12.26 29.79
CA ASN A 69 -0.94 -11.80 29.24
C ASN A 69 -0.78 -10.43 28.57
N PHE A 70 -1.66 -10.11 27.64
CA PHE A 70 -1.66 -8.83 26.94
C PHE A 70 -3.08 -8.35 26.63
N TYR A 71 -3.15 -7.08 26.29
CA TYR A 71 -4.37 -6.46 25.77
C TYR A 71 -4.24 -6.23 24.28
N PHE A 72 -5.31 -6.48 23.52
CA PHE A 72 -5.42 -6.10 22.12
C PHE A 72 -6.84 -5.62 21.78
N ALA A 73 -6.99 -4.97 20.63
CA ALA A 73 -8.25 -4.40 20.22
C ALA A 73 -8.47 -4.54 18.72
N ASN A 74 -9.72 -4.50 18.31
CA ASN A 74 -10.08 -4.32 16.90
C ASN A 74 -9.72 -2.89 16.48
N LEU A 75 -8.63 -2.73 15.76
CA LEU A 75 -8.14 -1.43 15.27
C LEU A 75 -8.80 -1.01 13.95
N GLY A 76 -9.72 -1.83 13.44
CA GLY A 76 -10.24 -1.63 12.10
C GLY A 76 -9.20 -1.92 11.05
N GLY A 77 -9.16 -1.16 9.99
CA GLY A 77 -8.23 -1.43 8.91
C GLY A 77 -7.89 -0.22 8.05
N GLY A 78 -6.75 -0.35 7.36
CA GLY A 78 -6.30 0.57 6.33
C GLY A 78 -5.71 1.87 6.84
N ILE A 79 -5.24 2.65 5.89
CA ILE A 79 -4.62 3.95 6.10
C ILE A 79 -5.57 4.96 6.77
N ARG A 80 -6.88 4.73 6.67
CA ARG A 80 -7.93 5.61 7.20
C ARG A 80 -8.20 5.42 8.69
N CYS A 81 -7.50 4.54 9.37
CA CYS A 81 -7.64 4.39 10.81
C CYS A 81 -7.36 5.73 11.50
N SER A 82 -8.29 6.17 12.35
CA SER A 82 -8.13 7.42 13.11
C SER A 82 -7.17 7.30 14.29
N ALA A 83 -6.72 6.08 14.63
CA ALA A 83 -5.71 5.87 15.63
C ALA A 83 -4.30 6.17 15.09
N ASP A 84 -3.40 6.63 15.96
CA ASP A 84 -1.98 6.70 15.67
C ASP A 84 -1.41 5.28 15.56
N LEU A 85 -1.30 4.80 14.31
CA LEU A 85 -0.94 3.42 14.02
C LEU A 85 0.46 3.07 14.50
N VAL A 86 1.41 4.01 14.43
CA VAL A 86 2.78 3.77 14.87
C VAL A 86 2.84 3.58 16.38
N LYS A 87 2.23 4.48 17.15
CA LYS A 87 2.20 4.36 18.61
C LYS A 87 1.48 3.10 19.08
N LEU A 88 0.39 2.72 18.41
CA LEU A 88 -0.30 1.48 18.74
C LEU A 88 0.49 0.24 18.31
N GLY A 89 1.13 0.26 17.15
CA GLY A 89 2.03 -0.81 16.70
C GLY A 89 3.21 -1.07 17.64
N GLU A 90 3.71 -0.02 18.30
CA GLU A 90 4.74 -0.15 19.34
C GLU A 90 4.23 -0.81 20.63
N LEU A 91 2.98 -0.53 21.00
CA LEU A 91 2.39 -1.00 22.26
C LEU A 91 1.77 -2.40 22.15
N CYS A 92 1.16 -2.75 21.01
CA CYS A 92 0.44 -3.99 20.88
C CYS A 92 1.40 -5.18 20.70
N GLU A 93 1.10 -6.30 21.35
CA GLU A 93 1.73 -7.60 21.09
C GLU A 93 1.08 -8.29 19.88
N TRP A 94 -0.20 -8.02 19.65
CA TRP A 94 -0.98 -8.56 18.56
C TRP A 94 -1.76 -7.42 17.88
N PHE A 95 -1.48 -7.18 16.61
CA PHE A 95 -2.17 -6.17 15.81
C PHE A 95 -3.32 -6.82 15.04
N GLN A 96 -4.56 -6.52 15.45
CA GLN A 96 -5.74 -7.07 14.78
C GLN A 96 -6.38 -6.04 13.86
N CYS A 97 -6.48 -6.40 12.59
CA CYS A 97 -7.21 -5.65 11.58
C CYS A 97 -8.56 -6.27 11.30
N ASP A 98 -9.50 -5.48 10.80
CA ASP A 98 -10.86 -5.91 10.51
C ASP A 98 -11.25 -5.55 9.07
N ASN A 99 -11.06 -6.51 8.18
CA ASN A 99 -11.36 -6.42 6.76
C ASN A 99 -12.35 -7.54 6.39
N GLN A 100 -13.60 -7.41 6.80
CA GLN A 100 -14.61 -8.47 6.72
C GLN A 100 -15.12 -8.75 5.31
N GLY A 101 -14.97 -7.80 4.38
CA GLY A 101 -15.42 -7.92 2.99
C GLY A 101 -15.37 -6.59 2.26
N ARG A 102 -15.60 -6.61 0.97
CA ARG A 102 -15.60 -5.41 0.15
C ARG A 102 -16.82 -4.55 0.40
N GLY A 103 -16.64 -3.22 0.46
CA GLY A 103 -17.71 -2.26 0.71
C GLY A 103 -18.61 -1.99 -0.50
N GLY A 104 -18.16 -2.29 -1.71
CA GLY A 104 -18.87 -2.04 -2.97
C GLY A 104 -18.13 -2.62 -4.17
N ASP A 105 -18.69 -2.42 -5.36
CA ASP A 105 -18.15 -2.88 -6.64
C ASP A 105 -16.94 -2.07 -7.12
N ASP A 106 -16.75 -0.87 -6.59
CA ASP A 106 -15.60 0.00 -6.84
C ASP A 106 -14.41 -0.26 -5.90
N THR A 107 -14.59 -1.12 -4.89
CA THR A 107 -13.54 -1.45 -3.93
C THR A 107 -12.48 -2.36 -4.58
N PRO A 108 -11.19 -2.00 -4.52
CA PRO A 108 -10.12 -2.83 -5.08
C PRO A 108 -10.09 -4.24 -4.49
N ILE A 109 -9.65 -5.22 -5.30
CA ILE A 109 -9.57 -6.62 -4.86
C ILE A 109 -8.43 -6.86 -3.87
N TRP A 110 -7.39 -6.05 -3.82
CA TRP A 110 -6.20 -6.19 -2.96
C TRP A 110 -6.35 -5.60 -1.54
N GLY A 111 -7.58 -5.57 -1.04
CA GLY A 111 -7.85 -4.90 0.24
C GLY A 111 -7.11 -5.49 1.45
N CYS A 112 -7.02 -6.81 1.55
CA CYS A 112 -6.30 -7.47 2.63
C CYS A 112 -4.79 -7.38 2.45
N ALA A 113 -4.28 -7.45 1.20
CA ALA A 113 -2.86 -7.29 0.91
C ALA A 113 -2.37 -5.88 1.28
N LEU A 114 -3.12 -4.84 0.91
CA LEU A 114 -2.86 -3.46 1.32
C LEU A 114 -2.83 -3.33 2.86
N GLN A 115 -3.80 -3.95 3.55
CA GLN A 115 -3.87 -3.94 5.01
C GLN A 115 -2.62 -4.57 5.63
N GLY A 116 -2.12 -5.67 5.09
CA GLY A 116 -0.88 -6.30 5.56
C GLY A 116 0.34 -5.39 5.39
N ARG A 117 0.43 -4.64 4.28
CA ARG A 117 1.50 -3.65 4.10
C ARG A 117 1.42 -2.53 5.13
N VAL A 118 0.20 -2.06 5.47
CA VAL A 118 -0.01 -1.08 6.55
C VAL A 118 0.48 -1.64 7.88
N CYS A 119 0.09 -2.87 8.22
CA CYS A 119 0.53 -3.52 9.46
C CYS A 119 2.05 -3.65 9.54
N ASN A 120 2.69 -4.13 8.48
CA ASN A 120 4.15 -4.31 8.44
C ASN A 120 4.90 -2.98 8.58
N ALA A 121 4.30 -1.87 8.09
CA ALA A 121 4.90 -0.54 8.21
C ALA A 121 4.91 0.01 9.66
N VAL A 122 4.09 -0.54 10.57
CA VAL A 122 3.89 0.06 11.90
C VAL A 122 4.20 -0.87 13.08
N GLN A 123 4.18 -2.20 12.91
CA GLN A 123 4.21 -3.15 14.04
C GLN A 123 5.58 -3.78 14.35
N ASN A 124 6.61 -3.51 13.57
CA ASN A 124 7.98 -4.01 13.80
C ASN A 124 8.08 -5.56 13.92
N GLY A 125 7.43 -6.28 12.99
CA GLY A 125 7.54 -7.75 12.90
C GLY A 125 6.77 -8.54 13.97
N LYS A 126 5.91 -7.89 14.75
CA LYS A 126 5.02 -8.57 15.69
C LYS A 126 3.88 -9.30 14.96
N MET A 127 3.10 -10.13 15.69
CA MET A 127 1.97 -10.83 15.14
C MET A 127 0.90 -9.86 14.63
N ALA A 128 0.38 -10.11 13.43
CA ALA A 128 -0.79 -9.46 12.90
C ALA A 128 -1.82 -10.47 12.41
N THR A 129 -3.08 -10.17 12.63
CA THR A 129 -4.20 -10.92 12.06
C THR A 129 -5.13 -10.01 11.31
N ASN A 130 -5.77 -10.56 10.29
CA ASN A 130 -6.84 -9.89 9.58
C ASN A 130 -8.14 -10.68 9.72
N VAL A 131 -9.16 -10.01 10.24
CA VAL A 131 -10.50 -10.58 10.36
C VAL A 131 -11.18 -10.57 9.01
N THR A 132 -11.43 -11.74 8.46
CA THR A 132 -12.22 -11.92 7.23
C THR A 132 -13.57 -12.54 7.56
N GLY A 133 -14.66 -11.93 7.10
CA GLY A 133 -16.01 -12.45 7.34
C GLY A 133 -16.38 -13.54 6.35
N ALA A 134 -16.99 -14.63 6.84
CA ALA A 134 -17.55 -15.65 5.97
C ALA A 134 -18.78 -15.18 5.18
N TRP A 135 -19.41 -14.11 5.61
CA TRP A 135 -20.63 -13.56 5.00
C TRP A 135 -20.37 -12.52 3.93
N SER A 136 -21.38 -12.29 3.11
CA SER A 136 -21.36 -11.18 2.15
C SER A 136 -21.47 -9.84 2.87
N THR A 137 -20.52 -8.91 2.59
CA THR A 137 -20.47 -7.56 3.16
C THR A 137 -20.77 -6.57 2.07
N GLY A 138 -21.37 -6.22 1.43
CA GLY A 138 -21.66 -5.18 0.44
C GLY A 138 -22.93 -4.42 0.83
N THR A 139 -23.51 -3.74 -0.12
CA THR A 139 -24.81 -3.13 -0.01
C THR A 139 -25.70 -3.72 -1.09
N PRO A 140 -26.75 -4.46 -0.76
CA PRO A 140 -27.20 -4.86 0.58
C PRO A 140 -26.30 -5.89 1.25
N ARG A 141 -26.42 -6.00 2.58
CA ARG A 141 -25.57 -6.86 3.41
C ARG A 141 -26.33 -8.10 3.90
N TRP A 142 -25.74 -9.29 3.67
CA TRP A 142 -26.27 -10.56 4.16
C TRP A 142 -25.29 -11.20 5.14
N ARG A 143 -25.50 -11.03 6.42
CA ARG A 143 -24.56 -11.49 7.46
C ARG A 143 -24.58 -12.99 7.74
N ASN A 144 -25.70 -13.66 7.50
CA ASN A 144 -25.87 -15.08 7.81
C ASN A 144 -25.82 -15.97 6.55
N VAL A 145 -25.32 -15.44 5.45
CA VAL A 145 -25.19 -16.15 4.16
C VAL A 145 -23.76 -16.06 3.69
N TYR A 146 -23.21 -17.20 3.32
CA TYR A 146 -21.84 -17.33 2.84
C TYR A 146 -21.61 -16.50 1.57
N LYS A 147 -20.53 -15.76 1.54
CA LYS A 147 -20.03 -15.14 0.32
C LYS A 147 -19.45 -16.22 -0.61
N SER A 148 -19.06 -15.86 -1.83
CA SER A 148 -18.46 -16.85 -2.73
C SER A 148 -17.15 -17.42 -2.15
N GLN A 149 -16.91 -18.71 -2.44
CA GLN A 149 -15.65 -19.36 -2.04
C GLN A 149 -14.43 -18.64 -2.62
N GLN A 150 -14.51 -18.15 -3.87
CA GLN A 150 -13.42 -17.46 -4.53
C GLN A 150 -13.08 -16.13 -3.83
N GLU A 151 -14.10 -15.42 -3.40
CA GLU A 151 -13.94 -14.16 -2.66
C GLU A 151 -13.25 -14.41 -1.32
N GLU A 152 -13.69 -15.42 -0.58
CA GLU A 152 -13.09 -15.74 0.72
C GLU A 152 -11.66 -16.25 0.58
N GLN A 153 -11.41 -17.12 -0.38
CA GLN A 153 -10.08 -17.69 -0.61
C GLN A 153 -9.07 -16.61 -0.96
N MET A 154 -9.41 -15.68 -1.87
CA MET A 154 -8.52 -14.56 -2.20
C MET A 154 -8.20 -13.71 -0.96
N TRP A 155 -9.16 -13.51 -0.07
CA TRP A 155 -8.92 -12.75 1.16
C TRP A 155 -7.99 -13.47 2.13
N PHE A 156 -8.06 -14.80 2.21
CA PHE A 156 -7.08 -15.58 2.96
C PHE A 156 -5.70 -15.53 2.31
N ASP A 157 -5.63 -15.67 0.98
CA ASP A 157 -4.40 -15.65 0.21
C ASP A 157 -3.67 -14.32 0.36
N GLU A 158 -4.38 -13.20 0.20
CA GLU A 158 -3.85 -11.84 0.42
C GLU A 158 -3.35 -11.63 1.85
N THR A 159 -4.15 -12.06 2.82
CA THR A 159 -3.80 -11.95 4.24
C THR A 159 -2.49 -12.69 4.52
N LEU A 160 -2.39 -13.94 4.06
CA LEU A 160 -1.22 -14.78 4.31
C LEU A 160 0.01 -14.28 3.54
N ALA A 161 -0.15 -13.93 2.26
CA ALA A 161 0.94 -13.41 1.43
C ALA A 161 1.55 -12.12 2.00
N SER A 162 0.71 -11.26 2.56
CA SER A 162 1.13 -9.98 3.15
C SER A 162 1.69 -10.11 4.58
N GLY A 163 1.80 -11.32 5.12
CA GLY A 163 2.44 -11.59 6.41
C GLY A 163 1.52 -11.52 7.62
N MET A 164 0.20 -11.52 7.41
CA MET A 164 -0.78 -11.63 8.50
C MET A 164 -1.34 -13.05 8.59
N ALA A 165 -1.83 -13.43 9.77
CA ALA A 165 -2.58 -14.67 9.95
C ALA A 165 -4.08 -14.43 9.66
N PRO A 166 -4.73 -15.29 8.86
CA PRO A 166 -6.17 -15.21 8.65
C PRO A 166 -6.95 -15.49 9.93
N TYR A 167 -7.91 -14.63 10.23
CA TYR A 167 -8.91 -14.84 11.30
C TYR A 167 -10.29 -14.94 10.65
N HIS A 168 -10.81 -16.15 10.59
CA HIS A 168 -12.10 -16.41 9.97
C HIS A 168 -13.24 -16.09 10.95
N HIS A 169 -14.00 -15.03 10.65
CA HIS A 169 -15.05 -14.52 11.50
C HIS A 169 -16.43 -15.00 11.03
N LEU A 170 -17.16 -15.63 11.94
CA LEU A 170 -18.53 -16.10 11.75
C LEU A 170 -19.47 -15.25 12.58
N ILE A 171 -20.55 -14.77 11.98
CA ILE A 171 -21.61 -14.04 12.69
C ILE A 171 -22.86 -14.89 12.79
N GLY A 172 -23.50 -14.81 13.93
CA GLY A 172 -24.80 -15.37 14.17
C GLY A 172 -24.97 -15.85 15.60
N GLY A 173 -26.20 -15.86 16.08
CA GLY A 173 -26.60 -16.55 17.30
C GLY A 173 -26.76 -18.05 17.03
N GLU A 174 -27.71 -18.69 17.71
CA GLU A 174 -27.99 -20.13 17.57
C GLU A 174 -28.22 -20.57 16.11
N ASN A 175 -28.82 -19.70 15.28
CA ASN A 175 -29.16 -19.99 13.88
C ASN A 175 -28.27 -19.26 12.85
N GLY A 176 -27.16 -18.64 13.25
CA GLY A 176 -26.34 -17.83 12.37
C GLY A 176 -25.69 -18.62 11.24
N MET A 177 -24.38 -18.47 11.07
CA MET A 177 -23.60 -19.21 10.07
C MET A 177 -23.62 -20.74 10.27
N GLY A 178 -24.25 -21.23 11.33
CA GLY A 178 -24.50 -22.65 11.56
C GLY A 178 -25.49 -23.26 10.57
N GLU A 179 -26.43 -22.49 10.04
CA GLU A 179 -27.39 -22.93 9.01
C GLU A 179 -26.76 -22.98 7.61
N ASP A 180 -25.90 -21.99 7.29
CA ASP A 180 -25.12 -22.00 6.06
C ASP A 180 -23.72 -22.51 6.32
N ARG A 181 -23.48 -23.78 6.02
CA ARG A 181 -22.20 -24.48 6.25
C ARG A 181 -21.27 -24.53 5.03
N ARG A 182 -21.59 -23.83 3.96
CA ARG A 182 -20.78 -23.85 2.72
C ARG A 182 -19.35 -23.34 2.94
N TRP A 183 -19.13 -22.50 3.94
CA TRP A 183 -17.81 -21.99 4.34
C TRP A 183 -16.91 -23.05 5.00
N LEU A 184 -17.47 -24.09 5.63
CA LEU A 184 -16.72 -24.97 6.53
C LEU A 184 -15.63 -25.77 5.80
N ALA A 185 -15.98 -26.47 4.72
CA ALA A 185 -15.02 -27.33 4.01
C ALA A 185 -13.89 -26.51 3.32
N PRO A 186 -14.16 -25.38 2.65
CA PRO A 186 -13.09 -24.52 2.11
C PRO A 186 -12.16 -23.98 3.19
N ALA A 187 -12.70 -23.44 4.27
CA ALA A 187 -11.92 -22.91 5.39
C ALA A 187 -11.07 -23.99 6.06
N GLN A 188 -11.67 -25.16 6.37
CA GLN A 188 -10.95 -26.30 6.94
C GLN A 188 -9.77 -26.72 6.07
N LYS A 189 -9.98 -26.87 4.76
CA LYS A 189 -8.93 -27.23 3.81
C LYS A 189 -7.79 -26.20 3.81
N TYR A 190 -8.15 -24.92 3.82
CA TYR A 190 -7.18 -23.84 3.82
C TYR A 190 -6.33 -23.81 5.09
N PHE A 191 -6.96 -23.84 6.26
CA PHE A 191 -6.25 -23.82 7.56
C PHE A 191 -5.40 -25.08 7.78
N GLN A 192 -5.85 -26.25 7.32
CA GLN A 192 -5.04 -27.47 7.36
C GLN A 192 -3.81 -27.37 6.45
N TRP A 193 -3.96 -26.81 5.24
CA TRP A 193 -2.84 -26.55 4.35
C TRP A 193 -1.84 -25.57 4.98
N MET A 194 -2.33 -24.46 5.52
CA MET A 194 -1.50 -23.46 6.19
C MET A 194 -0.71 -24.06 7.36
N ALA A 195 -1.35 -24.90 8.20
CA ALA A 195 -0.71 -25.53 9.33
C ALA A 195 0.39 -26.54 8.93
N ARG A 196 0.27 -27.20 7.76
CA ARG A 196 1.34 -28.09 7.26
C ARG A 196 2.58 -27.33 6.79
N HIS A 197 2.43 -26.07 6.45
CA HIS A 197 3.49 -25.22 5.86
C HIS A 197 3.84 -24.02 6.72
N ASP A 198 3.48 -23.99 7.99
CA ASP A 198 3.58 -22.83 8.90
C ASP A 198 4.97 -22.21 8.96
N VAL A 199 6.03 -23.01 8.94
CA VAL A 199 7.43 -22.56 8.97
C VAL A 199 7.80 -21.63 7.80
N HIS A 200 7.05 -21.70 6.69
CA HIS A 200 7.23 -20.83 5.52
C HIS A 200 6.44 -19.53 5.64
N PHE A 201 5.53 -19.44 6.61
CA PHE A 201 4.71 -18.26 6.89
C PHE A 201 5.16 -17.51 8.15
N ILE A 202 6.17 -18.02 8.86
CA ILE A 202 6.85 -17.30 9.94
C ILE A 202 7.89 -16.37 9.32
N ASN A 203 7.43 -15.17 8.98
CA ASN A 203 8.24 -14.16 8.31
C ASN A 203 9.21 -13.49 9.28
N LYS A 204 10.45 -13.26 8.82
CA LYS A 204 11.48 -12.52 9.56
C LYS A 204 11.70 -11.14 8.99
N ARG A 205 11.71 -11.03 7.66
CA ARG A 205 12.01 -9.79 6.97
C ARG A 205 11.46 -9.79 5.53
N SER A 206 10.83 -8.69 5.12
CA SER A 206 10.52 -8.44 3.71
C SER A 206 11.79 -8.16 2.91
N ILE A 207 11.85 -8.70 1.69
CA ILE A 207 12.99 -8.56 0.76
C ILE A 207 12.82 -7.33 -0.15
N ALA A 208 11.66 -6.67 -0.13
CA ALA A 208 11.39 -5.49 -0.94
C ALA A 208 12.42 -4.37 -0.71
N ASN A 209 12.82 -3.73 -1.81
CA ASN A 209 13.74 -2.58 -1.80
C ASN A 209 13.12 -1.28 -2.34
N ILE A 210 11.81 -1.29 -2.62
CA ILE A 210 11.03 -0.09 -2.93
C ILE A 210 10.10 0.15 -1.74
N GLY A 211 10.13 1.37 -1.19
CA GLY A 211 9.20 1.82 -0.16
C GLY A 211 8.17 2.79 -0.72
N VAL A 212 6.90 2.60 -0.39
CA VAL A 212 5.83 3.57 -0.67
C VAL A 212 5.48 4.28 0.62
N VAL A 213 5.68 5.58 0.66
CA VAL A 213 5.42 6.37 1.88
C VAL A 213 3.91 6.49 2.10
N MET A 214 3.47 5.96 3.22
CA MET A 214 2.09 6.02 3.67
C MET A 214 1.89 7.25 4.55
N GLY A 215 1.27 8.30 4.00
CA GLY A 215 0.96 9.53 4.71
C GLY A 215 -0.37 9.42 5.46
N GLN A 216 -0.38 8.93 6.69
CA GLN A 216 -1.61 8.81 7.49
C GLN A 216 -2.26 10.17 7.75
N ARG A 217 -1.47 11.21 8.10
CA ARG A 217 -1.97 12.57 8.29
C ARG A 217 -2.52 13.16 6.99
N THR A 218 -1.86 12.90 5.87
CA THR A 218 -2.38 13.29 4.55
C THR A 218 -3.74 12.65 4.30
N HIS A 219 -3.91 11.35 4.57
CA HIS A 219 -5.18 10.66 4.38
C HIS A 219 -6.32 11.16 5.28
N LEU A 220 -5.99 11.60 6.49
CA LEU A 220 -6.99 12.06 7.47
C LEU A 220 -7.37 13.53 7.28
N PHE A 221 -6.44 14.39 6.90
CA PHE A 221 -6.61 15.84 7.02
C PHE A 221 -6.45 16.62 5.72
N TYR A 222 -5.75 16.08 4.72
CA TYR A 222 -5.64 16.76 3.43
C TYR A 222 -6.98 16.79 2.70
N LYS A 223 -7.27 17.94 2.08
CA LYS A 223 -8.46 18.11 1.24
C LYS A 223 -8.04 18.14 -0.23
N PRO A 224 -8.26 17.06 -0.96
CA PRO A 224 -7.92 17.00 -2.37
C PRO A 224 -8.77 17.99 -3.19
N PRO A 225 -8.37 18.31 -4.42
CA PRO A 225 -9.14 19.13 -5.34
C PRO A 225 -10.59 18.63 -5.50
N PRO A 226 -11.54 19.53 -5.87
CA PRO A 226 -12.92 19.13 -6.11
C PRO A 226 -13.02 17.96 -7.09
N GLY A 227 -13.85 16.98 -6.75
CA GLY A 227 -14.03 15.75 -7.57
C GLY A 227 -12.97 14.68 -7.38
N ALA A 228 -11.92 14.91 -6.57
CA ALA A 228 -10.93 13.92 -6.20
C ALA A 228 -11.22 13.30 -4.83
N ALA A 229 -10.99 12.00 -4.70
CA ALA A 229 -11.00 11.31 -3.41
C ALA A 229 -9.57 10.98 -2.98
N MET A 230 -9.24 11.20 -1.69
CA MET A 230 -7.88 10.98 -1.18
C MET A 230 -7.37 9.55 -1.43
N ARG A 231 -8.26 8.55 -1.35
CA ARG A 231 -7.89 7.14 -1.59
C ARG A 231 -7.35 6.89 -3.01
N GLU A 232 -7.81 7.66 -4.01
CA GLU A 232 -7.47 7.43 -5.42
C GLU A 232 -5.98 7.58 -5.71
N TYR A 233 -5.26 8.39 -4.94
CA TYR A 233 -3.79 8.55 -5.07
C TYR A 233 -3.07 7.25 -4.68
N MET A 234 -3.45 6.66 -3.55
CA MET A 234 -2.85 5.41 -3.10
C MET A 234 -3.31 4.23 -3.96
N ASP A 235 -4.61 4.13 -4.27
CA ASP A 235 -5.15 3.07 -5.13
C ASP A 235 -4.49 3.07 -6.51
N GLY A 236 -4.28 4.25 -7.10
CA GLY A 236 -3.60 4.39 -8.39
C GLY A 236 -2.13 4.01 -8.34
N MET A 237 -1.40 4.46 -7.33
CA MET A 237 0.00 4.06 -7.16
C MET A 237 0.11 2.56 -6.89
N TYR A 238 -0.75 2.01 -6.04
CA TYR A 238 -0.78 0.57 -5.75
C TYR A 238 -1.03 -0.24 -7.01
N TYR A 239 -2.02 0.17 -7.81
CA TYR A 239 -2.33 -0.52 -9.06
C TYR A 239 -1.17 -0.45 -10.07
N ALA A 240 -0.52 0.71 -10.24
CA ALA A 240 0.65 0.84 -11.10
C ALA A 240 1.79 -0.09 -10.67
N LEU A 241 1.99 -0.28 -9.36
CA LEU A 241 3.01 -1.16 -8.81
C LEU A 241 2.71 -2.64 -9.06
N ILE A 242 1.48 -3.09 -8.82
CA ILE A 242 1.11 -4.50 -9.05
C ILE A 242 1.04 -4.83 -10.54
N GLU A 243 0.48 -3.96 -11.38
CA GLU A 243 0.47 -4.14 -12.83
C GLU A 243 1.89 -4.15 -13.41
N GLY A 244 2.76 -3.28 -12.89
CA GLY A 244 4.20 -3.24 -13.21
C GLY A 244 5.04 -4.34 -12.57
N ARG A 245 4.44 -5.21 -11.74
CA ARG A 245 5.06 -6.36 -11.04
C ARG A 245 6.21 -5.97 -10.13
N PHE A 246 6.09 -4.83 -9.45
CA PHE A 246 7.10 -4.39 -8.49
C PHE A 246 6.94 -5.09 -7.15
N LEU A 247 8.06 -5.40 -6.52
CA LEU A 247 8.12 -5.81 -5.13
C LEU A 247 8.33 -4.58 -4.26
N PHE A 248 7.38 -4.27 -3.38
CA PHE A 248 7.40 -3.06 -2.57
C PHE A 248 6.85 -3.29 -1.16
N ASP A 249 7.17 -2.38 -0.25
CA ASP A 249 6.59 -2.28 1.08
C ASP A 249 5.96 -0.91 1.27
N PHE A 250 5.08 -0.77 2.29
CA PHE A 250 4.75 0.55 2.81
C PHE A 250 5.75 0.98 3.88
N VAL A 251 5.98 2.29 3.93
CA VAL A 251 6.77 2.99 4.96
C VAL A 251 5.89 4.06 5.56
N HIS A 252 5.64 4.02 6.86
CA HIS A 252 4.85 5.06 7.52
C HIS A 252 5.60 6.39 7.56
N GLU A 253 4.90 7.51 7.41
CA GLU A 253 5.50 8.86 7.44
C GLU A 253 6.28 9.16 8.73
N ASP A 254 6.00 8.49 9.83
CA ASP A 254 6.73 8.60 11.10
C ASP A 254 7.86 7.55 11.25
N ARG A 255 8.18 6.81 10.17
CA ARG A 255 9.26 5.80 10.09
C ARG A 255 10.24 6.14 8.97
N LEU A 256 10.74 7.38 8.95
CA LEU A 256 11.67 7.88 7.95
C LEU A 256 13.10 8.05 8.50
N ALA A 257 13.41 7.46 9.64
CA ALA A 257 14.75 7.45 10.19
C ALA A 257 15.71 6.60 9.33
N PRO A 258 17.01 6.89 9.30
CA PRO A 258 17.98 6.18 8.46
C PRO A 258 17.94 4.66 8.61
N GLU A 259 17.75 4.16 9.81
CA GLU A 259 17.64 2.73 10.12
C GLU A 259 16.39 2.08 9.51
N ASP A 260 15.26 2.79 9.48
CA ASP A 260 14.02 2.32 8.86
C ASP A 260 14.13 2.27 7.34
N LEU A 261 14.91 3.19 6.76
CA LEU A 261 15.05 3.36 5.31
C LEU A 261 16.22 2.59 4.68
N ALA A 262 17.13 2.04 5.48
CA ALA A 262 18.40 1.48 5.02
C ALA A 262 18.28 0.39 3.94
N LYS A 263 17.19 -0.36 3.90
CA LYS A 263 16.95 -1.42 2.90
C LYS A 263 16.39 -0.92 1.57
N TYR A 264 15.82 0.29 1.54
CA TYR A 264 15.14 0.81 0.37
C TYR A 264 16.12 1.56 -0.53
N THR A 265 16.10 1.23 -1.82
CA THR A 265 16.85 1.95 -2.86
C THR A 265 16.04 3.11 -3.43
N ALA A 266 14.72 3.02 -3.35
CA ALA A 266 13.80 4.06 -3.80
C ALA A 266 12.61 4.21 -2.84
N LEU A 267 12.19 5.45 -2.64
CA LEU A 267 10.93 5.78 -1.97
C LEU A 267 9.99 6.49 -2.94
N ILE A 268 8.71 6.12 -2.88
CA ILE A 268 7.63 6.69 -3.67
C ILE A 268 6.70 7.43 -2.72
N LEU A 269 6.40 8.69 -3.02
CA LEU A 269 5.54 9.58 -2.24
C LEU A 269 4.29 9.94 -3.07
N PRO A 270 3.23 9.09 -3.06
CA PRO A 270 2.01 9.36 -3.83
C PRO A 270 1.22 10.46 -3.13
N ASN A 271 1.28 11.67 -3.66
CA ASN A 271 0.67 12.87 -3.07
C ASN A 271 0.74 12.91 -1.53
N THR A 272 1.93 12.67 -0.97
CA THR A 272 2.17 12.77 0.48
C THR A 272 2.22 14.25 0.87
N ALA A 273 1.05 14.90 0.86
CA ALA A 273 0.92 16.37 0.92
C ALA A 273 1.39 16.96 2.25
N LEU A 274 1.06 16.30 3.38
CA LEU A 274 1.43 16.73 4.71
C LEU A 274 2.74 16.06 5.14
N LEU A 275 3.80 16.85 5.28
CA LEU A 275 5.07 16.42 5.84
C LEU A 275 5.62 17.50 6.78
N SER A 276 6.07 17.12 7.96
CA SER A 276 6.76 18.04 8.87
C SER A 276 8.13 18.43 8.33
N ASP A 277 8.73 19.49 8.88
CA ASP A 277 10.09 19.90 8.53
C ASP A 277 11.10 18.80 8.86
N GLU A 278 10.87 18.06 9.94
CA GLU A 278 11.69 16.92 10.31
C GLU A 278 11.61 15.78 9.31
N GLN A 279 10.41 15.41 8.88
CA GLN A 279 10.20 14.39 7.84
C GLN A 279 10.84 14.81 6.51
N CYS A 280 10.69 16.09 6.12
CA CYS A 280 11.39 16.65 4.96
C CYS A 280 12.92 16.57 5.11
N ARG A 281 13.45 16.83 6.31
CA ARG A 281 14.89 16.72 6.61
C ARG A 281 15.37 15.28 6.48
N GLN A 282 14.61 14.31 6.99
CA GLN A 282 14.92 12.87 6.90
C GLN A 282 14.93 12.39 5.44
N LEU A 283 13.91 12.75 4.66
CA LEU A 283 13.84 12.41 3.22
C LEU A 283 14.98 13.07 2.43
N ARG A 284 15.37 14.29 2.77
CA ARG A 284 16.54 14.97 2.18
C ARG A 284 17.84 14.21 2.50
N ALA A 285 18.04 13.84 3.76
CA ALA A 285 19.19 13.07 4.19
C ALA A 285 19.25 11.70 3.48
N TYR A 286 18.11 11.01 3.36
CA TYR A 286 18.01 9.77 2.59
C TYR A 286 18.43 9.97 1.11
N ALA A 287 17.93 11.02 0.46
CA ALA A 287 18.28 11.32 -0.92
C ALA A 287 19.75 11.72 -1.09
N ASP A 288 20.33 12.47 -0.16
CA ASP A 288 21.74 12.88 -0.18
C ASP A 288 22.67 11.70 0.15
N GLY A 289 22.19 10.71 0.89
CA GLY A 289 22.86 9.44 1.14
C GLY A 289 22.84 8.44 -0.03
N GLY A 290 22.21 8.80 -1.16
CA GLY A 290 22.17 7.97 -2.37
C GLY A 290 20.82 7.29 -2.64
N GLY A 291 19.85 7.42 -1.73
CA GLY A 291 18.49 6.94 -1.94
C GLY A 291 17.77 7.71 -3.04
N SER A 292 16.88 7.05 -3.76
CA SER A 292 16.12 7.67 -4.87
C SER A 292 14.71 8.01 -4.43
N LEU A 293 14.13 9.06 -5.02
CA LEU A 293 12.78 9.53 -4.69
C LEU A 293 11.92 9.74 -5.93
N LEU A 294 10.67 9.31 -5.86
CA LEU A 294 9.61 9.69 -6.79
C LEU A 294 8.49 10.33 -5.99
N ALA A 295 8.06 11.52 -6.38
CA ALA A 295 6.94 12.22 -5.75
C ALA A 295 5.96 12.76 -6.77
N THR A 296 4.71 12.95 -6.35
CA THR A 296 3.64 13.43 -7.22
C THR A 296 2.87 14.58 -6.56
N PHE A 297 2.33 15.44 -7.40
CA PHE A 297 1.36 16.48 -7.11
C PHE A 297 1.78 17.40 -5.93
N GLU A 298 0.95 17.53 -4.88
CA GLU A 298 1.18 18.44 -3.74
C GLU A 298 2.08 17.85 -2.64
N THR A 299 2.84 16.79 -2.92
CA THR A 299 3.76 16.19 -1.94
C THR A 299 4.62 17.26 -1.24
N SER A 300 4.58 17.28 0.10
CA SER A 300 5.29 18.24 0.98
C SER A 300 4.86 19.72 0.88
N LEU A 301 3.73 20.02 0.25
CA LEU A 301 3.24 21.39 0.15
C LEU A 301 2.57 21.89 1.44
N TYR A 302 2.27 21.00 2.37
CA TYR A 302 1.68 21.31 3.68
C TYR A 302 2.57 20.78 4.81
N ASP A 303 2.55 21.48 5.94
CA ASP A 303 3.19 20.98 7.15
C ASP A 303 2.31 19.93 7.89
N GLU A 304 2.80 19.37 8.97
CA GLU A 304 2.10 18.35 9.78
C GLU A 304 0.82 18.88 10.46
N ARG A 305 0.61 20.19 10.44
CA ARG A 305 -0.61 20.86 10.94
C ARG A 305 -1.58 21.23 9.81
N ASN A 306 -1.35 20.72 8.60
CA ASN A 306 -2.12 21.04 7.41
C ASN A 306 -2.11 22.53 7.05
N ARG A 307 -1.03 23.25 7.40
CA ARG A 307 -0.82 24.62 6.99
C ARG A 307 -0.03 24.62 5.68
N ARG A 308 -0.57 25.29 4.70
CA ARG A 308 0.05 25.36 3.37
C ARG A 308 1.34 26.16 3.42
N ARG A 309 2.40 25.64 2.83
CA ARG A 309 3.69 26.30 2.68
C ARG A 309 3.70 27.24 1.48
N GLY A 310 4.61 28.20 1.46
CA GLY A 310 4.85 29.05 0.28
C GLY A 310 5.45 28.30 -0.90
N ASP A 311 6.25 27.25 -0.62
CA ASP A 311 6.85 26.34 -1.58
C ASP A 311 6.84 24.90 -1.02
N PHE A 312 7.24 23.93 -1.82
CA PHE A 312 7.34 22.54 -1.37
C PHE A 312 8.43 22.35 -0.30
N GLY A 313 8.16 21.60 0.75
CA GLY A 313 9.15 21.26 1.77
C GLY A 313 10.36 20.48 1.22
N LEU A 314 10.21 19.85 0.05
CA LEU A 314 11.23 19.10 -0.69
C LEU A 314 11.64 19.78 -2.01
N ALA A 315 11.39 21.09 -2.16
CA ALA A 315 11.68 21.84 -3.39
C ALA A 315 13.14 21.69 -3.84
N ASP A 316 14.08 21.80 -2.92
CA ASP A 316 15.52 21.67 -3.16
C ASP A 316 15.93 20.25 -3.56
N VAL A 317 15.24 19.24 -3.05
CA VAL A 317 15.49 17.83 -3.36
C VAL A 317 15.19 17.54 -4.82
N PHE A 318 14.03 17.99 -5.28
CA PHE A 318 13.60 17.77 -6.67
C PHE A 318 14.09 18.85 -7.64
N GLY A 319 14.63 19.96 -7.13
CA GLY A 319 15.08 21.10 -7.93
C GLY A 319 13.92 21.85 -8.59
N ILE A 320 12.81 21.95 -7.88
CA ILE A 320 11.60 22.62 -8.32
C ILE A 320 11.33 23.87 -7.48
N ARG A 321 10.44 24.72 -7.96
CA ARG A 321 9.87 25.84 -7.23
C ARG A 321 8.41 26.01 -7.67
N LYS A 322 7.51 26.14 -6.71
CA LYS A 322 6.10 26.40 -6.96
C LYS A 322 5.93 27.70 -7.76
N ASN A 323 5.12 27.64 -8.82
CA ASN A 323 4.89 28.77 -9.74
C ASN A 323 3.39 28.98 -10.03
N GLY A 324 2.55 28.84 -9.03
CA GLY A 324 1.11 29.03 -9.15
C GLY A 324 0.32 28.13 -8.22
N GLU A 325 -0.99 28.27 -8.27
CA GLU A 325 -1.93 27.40 -7.56
C GLU A 325 -2.26 26.17 -8.39
N ALA A 326 -2.79 25.12 -7.76
CA ALA A 326 -3.22 23.92 -8.46
C ALA A 326 -4.26 24.25 -9.54
N ILE A 327 -4.07 23.69 -10.72
CA ILE A 327 -4.93 23.86 -11.89
C ILE A 327 -5.58 22.51 -12.19
N GLY A 328 -6.89 22.51 -12.30
CA GLY A 328 -7.67 21.34 -12.74
C GLY A 328 -7.97 21.37 -14.25
N THR A 329 -8.78 20.43 -14.66
CA THR A 329 -9.22 20.25 -16.04
C THR A 329 -10.21 21.34 -16.46
N LEU A 330 -10.01 21.93 -17.63
CA LEU A 330 -10.88 22.95 -18.24
C LEU A 330 -11.79 22.38 -19.37
N GLY A 331 -11.96 21.08 -19.43
CA GLY A 331 -12.64 20.39 -20.52
C GLY A 331 -11.77 19.23 -20.99
N ASN A 332 -10.68 19.49 -21.73
CA ASN A 332 -9.58 18.56 -21.88
C ASN A 332 -8.54 18.77 -20.79
N ALA A 333 -8.02 17.69 -20.24
CA ALA A 333 -6.84 17.73 -19.39
C ALA A 333 -5.61 18.22 -20.19
N TYR A 334 -4.57 18.67 -19.53
CA TYR A 334 -3.33 19.03 -20.19
C TYR A 334 -2.65 17.80 -20.81
N LEU A 335 -1.86 18.03 -21.86
CA LEU A 335 -0.98 17.01 -22.43
C LEU A 335 0.47 17.26 -21.98
N ALA A 336 1.28 16.22 -22.02
CA ALA A 336 2.71 16.31 -21.82
C ALA A 336 3.43 16.12 -23.17
N ARG A 337 4.18 17.16 -23.61
CA ARG A 337 4.97 17.14 -24.84
C ARG A 337 6.33 16.53 -24.59
N ILE A 338 6.74 15.60 -25.44
CA ILE A 338 8.07 14.99 -25.40
C ILE A 338 9.07 15.98 -26.02
N GLU A 339 9.99 16.49 -25.20
CA GLU A 339 11.04 17.42 -25.66
C GLU A 339 12.33 16.69 -26.01
N ARG A 340 12.64 15.60 -25.33
CA ARG A 340 13.79 14.74 -25.62
C ARG A 340 13.58 13.32 -25.14
N GLN A 341 14.27 12.36 -25.75
CA GLN A 341 14.19 10.95 -25.35
C GLN A 341 14.86 10.70 -24.00
N HIS A 342 14.26 9.79 -23.22
CA HIS A 342 14.77 9.35 -21.94
C HIS A 342 14.22 7.94 -21.60
N GLU A 343 14.85 7.21 -20.68
CA GLU A 343 14.44 5.86 -20.26
C GLU A 343 12.97 5.81 -19.80
N ILE A 344 12.46 6.83 -19.11
CA ILE A 344 11.05 6.89 -18.68
C ILE A 344 10.06 6.95 -19.85
N LEU A 345 10.53 7.30 -21.05
CA LEU A 345 9.72 7.39 -22.27
C LEU A 345 9.82 6.15 -23.15
N GLN A 346 10.34 5.05 -22.62
CA GLN A 346 10.35 3.77 -23.36
C GLN A 346 8.93 3.35 -23.74
N GLY A 347 8.73 3.08 -25.04
CA GLY A 347 7.43 2.72 -25.59
C GLY A 347 6.61 3.90 -26.17
N PHE A 348 7.17 5.11 -26.21
CA PHE A 348 6.54 6.32 -26.79
C PHE A 348 7.24 6.81 -28.07
N ALA A 349 7.75 5.90 -28.88
CA ALA A 349 8.58 6.27 -30.03
C ALA A 349 7.85 7.07 -31.14
N ASN A 350 6.55 6.89 -31.30
CA ASN A 350 5.80 7.42 -32.43
C ASN A 350 4.78 8.50 -32.02
N THR A 351 5.02 9.18 -30.93
CA THR A 351 4.17 10.30 -30.48
C THR A 351 5.01 11.46 -29.99
N ALA A 352 4.51 12.68 -30.21
CA ALA A 352 5.07 13.89 -29.61
C ALA A 352 4.36 14.28 -28.33
N TRP A 353 3.17 13.77 -28.08
CA TRP A 353 2.33 14.08 -26.95
C TRP A 353 1.88 12.81 -26.24
N ILE A 354 1.82 12.86 -24.92
CA ILE A 354 1.24 11.84 -24.07
C ILE A 354 0.24 12.51 -23.13
N PRO A 355 -0.72 11.77 -22.55
CA PRO A 355 -1.63 12.33 -21.56
C PRO A 355 -0.89 12.95 -20.38
N GLY A 356 -1.35 14.12 -19.93
CA GLY A 356 -1.01 14.68 -18.63
C GLY A 356 -1.97 14.15 -17.54
N ALA A 357 -1.98 14.83 -16.40
CA ALA A 357 -2.87 14.49 -15.29
C ALA A 357 -4.14 15.36 -15.31
N GLU A 358 -5.11 15.01 -14.46
CA GLU A 358 -6.34 15.82 -14.30
C GLU A 358 -6.05 17.13 -13.59
N ASN A 359 -5.22 17.09 -12.54
CA ASN A 359 -4.79 18.26 -11.80
C ASN A 359 -3.27 18.37 -11.82
N ARG A 360 -2.75 19.60 -11.74
CA ARG A 360 -1.33 19.86 -11.59
C ARG A 360 -1.04 21.10 -10.74
N VAL A 361 0.09 21.13 -10.08
CA VAL A 361 0.66 22.32 -9.45
C VAL A 361 1.72 22.88 -10.38
N PRO A 362 1.55 24.06 -10.98
CA PRO A 362 2.58 24.66 -11.82
C PRO A 362 3.90 24.82 -11.07
N VAL A 363 5.00 24.45 -11.72
CA VAL A 363 6.35 24.67 -11.22
C VAL A 363 7.16 25.52 -12.19
N ALA A 364 8.15 26.25 -11.67
CA ALA A 364 9.02 27.06 -12.48
C ALA A 364 9.80 26.21 -13.50
N PRO A 365 10.16 26.77 -14.67
CA PRO A 365 10.97 26.09 -15.66
C PRO A 365 12.25 25.49 -15.07
N VAL A 366 12.60 24.28 -15.54
CA VAL A 366 13.83 23.57 -15.20
C VAL A 366 14.73 23.47 -16.44
N ASP A 367 16.03 23.31 -16.24
CA ASP A 367 16.96 23.15 -17.34
C ASP A 367 16.77 21.82 -18.06
N GLY A 368 16.64 21.85 -19.38
CA GLY A 368 16.56 20.68 -20.26
C GLY A 368 15.41 19.73 -19.90
N PRO A 369 14.15 20.19 -19.88
CA PRO A 369 13.01 19.35 -19.53
C PRO A 369 12.88 18.16 -20.49
N ILE A 370 12.39 17.04 -19.97
CA ILE A 370 12.09 15.84 -20.78
C ILE A 370 10.67 15.93 -21.32
N LEU A 371 9.76 16.38 -20.47
CA LEU A 371 8.36 16.63 -20.78
C LEU A 371 7.98 18.04 -20.38
N THR A 372 7.24 18.72 -21.23
CA THR A 372 6.66 20.04 -20.96
C THR A 372 5.14 20.00 -21.05
N VAL A 373 4.49 20.89 -20.33
CA VAL A 373 3.03 20.99 -20.31
C VAL A 373 2.54 21.64 -21.61
N VAL A 374 1.56 20.99 -22.24
CA VAL A 374 0.67 21.60 -23.24
C VAL A 374 -0.64 21.89 -22.51
N PRO A 375 -1.03 23.17 -22.33
CA PRO A 375 -2.18 23.53 -21.51
C PRO A 375 -3.47 22.85 -21.93
N GLY A 376 -4.36 22.60 -20.99
CA GLY A 376 -5.70 22.09 -21.26
C GLY A 376 -6.48 23.08 -22.13
N PHE A 377 -7.40 22.56 -22.95
CA PHE A 377 -8.20 23.32 -23.89
C PHE A 377 -9.66 22.86 -23.82
N VAL A 378 -10.57 23.62 -24.42
CA VAL A 378 -11.99 23.32 -24.41
C VAL A 378 -12.27 22.00 -25.13
N ALA A 379 -13.20 21.21 -24.58
CA ALA A 379 -13.59 19.94 -25.20
C ALA A 379 -14.55 20.15 -26.39
N TYR A 380 -15.25 21.29 -26.43
CA TYR A 380 -16.29 21.56 -27.39
C TYR A 380 -16.45 23.08 -27.64
N PRO A 381 -16.82 23.58 -28.84
CA PRO A 381 -17.10 22.80 -30.04
C PRO A 381 -15.82 22.26 -30.72
N PRO A 382 -15.93 21.25 -31.62
CA PRO A 382 -14.74 20.60 -32.21
C PRO A 382 -13.76 21.56 -32.89
N GLU A 383 -14.27 22.65 -33.48
CA GLU A 383 -13.48 23.69 -34.18
C GLU A 383 -12.53 24.45 -33.23
N LEU A 384 -12.79 24.43 -31.93
CA LEU A 384 -11.98 25.05 -30.88
C LEU A 384 -11.24 24.03 -30.00
N SER A 385 -11.49 22.73 -30.23
CA SER A 385 -10.90 21.64 -29.44
C SER A 385 -9.49 21.30 -29.91
N TYR A 386 -8.56 22.23 -29.74
CA TYR A 386 -7.13 22.04 -30.01
C TYR A 386 -6.29 22.93 -29.09
N PRO A 387 -5.04 22.54 -28.81
CA PRO A 387 -4.14 23.37 -28.02
C PRO A 387 -3.89 24.73 -28.69
N LEU A 388 -4.09 25.81 -27.95
CA LEU A 388 -3.70 27.16 -28.40
C LEU A 388 -2.19 27.36 -28.34
N GLU A 389 -1.54 26.69 -27.39
CA GLU A 389 -0.10 26.61 -27.25
C GLU A 389 0.30 25.13 -27.27
N ASP A 390 1.11 24.75 -28.23
CA ASP A 390 1.59 23.37 -28.39
C ASP A 390 2.91 23.12 -27.65
N ARG A 391 3.50 24.15 -27.07
CA ARG A 391 4.75 24.11 -26.32
C ARG A 391 4.81 25.25 -25.29
N THR A 392 5.14 24.86 -24.05
CA THR A 392 5.44 25.80 -22.96
C THR A 392 6.80 25.49 -22.35
N SER A 393 7.27 26.34 -21.45
CA SER A 393 8.46 26.07 -20.62
C SER A 393 8.13 25.38 -19.29
N GLU A 394 6.85 25.16 -19.00
CA GLU A 394 6.41 24.50 -17.77
C GLU A 394 6.73 23.01 -17.83
N PRO A 395 7.52 22.45 -16.89
CA PRO A 395 7.83 21.02 -16.91
C PRO A 395 6.63 20.18 -16.48
N ALA A 396 6.33 19.13 -17.23
CA ALA A 396 5.37 18.10 -16.84
C ALA A 396 6.03 16.98 -15.99
N VAL A 397 7.36 16.95 -15.96
CA VAL A 397 8.18 16.15 -15.04
C VAL A 397 9.47 16.89 -14.75
N ALA A 398 9.87 16.93 -13.48
CA ALA A 398 11.18 17.41 -13.06
C ALA A 398 12.05 16.23 -12.63
N MET A 399 13.31 16.23 -13.06
CA MET A 399 14.22 15.13 -12.80
C MET A 399 15.60 15.64 -12.43
N ARG A 400 16.22 14.99 -11.45
CA ARG A 400 17.61 15.22 -11.06
C ARG A 400 18.30 13.90 -10.75
N GLN A 401 19.58 13.85 -11.05
CA GLN A 401 20.46 12.78 -10.59
C GLN A 401 21.66 13.38 -9.87
N LYS A 402 21.94 12.87 -8.66
CA LYS A 402 23.11 13.27 -7.86
C LYS A 402 23.80 11.99 -7.35
N GLY A 403 24.92 11.63 -7.97
CA GLY A 403 25.55 10.33 -7.72
C GLY A 403 24.61 9.17 -8.07
N ALA A 404 24.35 8.27 -7.13
CA ALA A 404 23.41 7.16 -7.28
C ALA A 404 21.94 7.60 -7.10
N SER A 405 21.67 8.72 -6.45
CA SER A 405 20.32 9.20 -6.15
C SER A 405 19.63 9.74 -7.40
N ARG A 406 18.50 9.14 -7.77
CA ARG A 406 17.62 9.56 -8.86
C ARG A 406 16.36 10.15 -8.24
N ARG A 407 16.03 11.39 -8.61
CA ARG A 407 14.95 12.17 -8.01
C ARG A 407 14.00 12.61 -9.11
N LEU A 408 12.75 12.20 -9.02
CA LEU A 408 11.73 12.48 -10.02
C LEU A 408 10.48 13.03 -9.34
N TYR A 409 9.94 14.11 -9.90
CA TYR A 409 8.72 14.75 -9.42
C TYR A 409 7.76 15.00 -10.59
N PHE A 410 6.52 14.51 -10.44
CA PHE A 410 5.41 14.86 -11.33
C PHE A 410 4.59 15.99 -10.70
N PRO A 411 4.49 17.16 -11.36
CA PRO A 411 3.59 18.22 -10.92
C PRO A 411 2.10 17.81 -10.94
N GLY A 412 1.76 16.84 -11.76
CA GLY A 412 0.41 16.30 -11.89
C GLY A 412 0.10 15.15 -10.97
N ASP A 413 -1.19 14.94 -10.71
CA ASP A 413 -1.76 13.80 -9.98
C ASP A 413 -1.88 12.56 -10.89
N ILE A 414 -0.75 12.14 -11.45
CA ILE A 414 -0.67 11.14 -12.54
C ILE A 414 -1.21 9.77 -12.12
N GLU A 415 -0.90 9.31 -10.93
CA GLU A 415 -1.35 8.02 -10.40
C GLU A 415 -2.87 8.00 -10.19
N ARG A 416 -3.41 9.10 -9.67
CA ARG A 416 -4.84 9.27 -9.48
C ARG A 416 -5.57 9.34 -10.83
N THR A 417 -5.03 10.11 -11.79
CA THR A 417 -5.61 10.24 -13.14
C THR A 417 -5.58 8.89 -13.86
N MET A 418 -4.49 8.13 -13.75
CA MET A 418 -4.39 6.76 -14.27
C MET A 418 -5.49 5.87 -13.67
N TRP A 419 -5.69 5.91 -12.35
CA TRP A 419 -6.71 5.11 -11.66
C TRP A 419 -8.13 5.41 -12.15
N LYS A 420 -8.45 6.68 -12.37
CA LYS A 420 -9.76 7.11 -12.86
C LYS A 420 -10.00 6.76 -14.34
N SER A 421 -8.99 7.01 -15.16
CA SER A 421 -9.14 6.90 -16.62
C SER A 421 -8.83 5.51 -17.19
N GLY A 422 -8.03 4.71 -16.46
CA GLY A 422 -7.49 3.45 -16.97
C GLY A 422 -6.51 3.64 -18.14
N HIS A 423 -5.93 4.84 -18.33
CA HIS A 423 -5.12 5.14 -19.50
C HIS A 423 -3.75 4.45 -19.45
N THR A 424 -3.50 3.60 -20.45
CA THR A 424 -2.27 2.77 -20.52
C THR A 424 -0.98 3.56 -20.60
N ASP A 425 -1.00 4.75 -21.23
CA ASP A 425 0.21 5.58 -21.32
C ASP A 425 0.60 6.18 -19.98
N LEU A 426 -0.38 6.56 -19.15
CA LEU A 426 -0.11 7.04 -17.78
C LEU A 426 0.48 5.91 -16.92
N ALA A 427 -0.06 4.70 -17.03
CA ALA A 427 0.48 3.52 -16.36
C ALA A 427 1.94 3.24 -16.80
N ARG A 428 2.19 3.26 -18.13
CA ARG A 428 3.52 3.03 -18.71
C ARG A 428 4.53 4.10 -18.24
N LEU A 429 4.15 5.37 -18.30
CA LEU A 429 5.02 6.46 -17.86
C LEU A 429 5.37 6.33 -16.38
N LEU A 430 4.38 6.04 -15.54
CA LEU A 430 4.58 5.88 -14.10
C LEU A 430 5.46 4.65 -13.80
N GLN A 431 5.17 3.49 -14.41
CA GLN A 431 5.96 2.27 -14.24
C GLN A 431 7.41 2.42 -14.73
N ASN A 432 7.64 3.09 -15.87
CA ASN A 432 8.98 3.38 -16.35
C ASN A 432 9.73 4.31 -15.39
N SER A 433 9.03 5.30 -14.83
CA SER A 433 9.59 6.22 -13.84
C SER A 433 9.99 5.50 -12.55
N ILE A 434 9.14 4.57 -12.08
CA ILE A 434 9.46 3.71 -10.92
C ILE A 434 10.69 2.84 -11.21
N ARG A 435 10.77 2.20 -12.38
CA ARG A 435 11.96 1.41 -12.78
C ARG A 435 13.23 2.28 -12.79
N TRP A 436 13.12 3.50 -13.32
CA TRP A 436 14.24 4.42 -13.37
C TRP A 436 14.72 4.81 -11.99
N VAL A 437 13.84 5.23 -11.08
CA VAL A 437 14.24 5.60 -9.70
C VAL A 437 14.75 4.40 -8.90
N ALA A 438 14.20 3.20 -9.12
CA ALA A 438 14.65 1.97 -8.47
C ALA A 438 16.04 1.48 -8.96
N GLY A 439 16.54 2.04 -10.06
CA GLY A 439 17.90 1.74 -10.54
C GLY A 439 18.09 0.37 -11.18
N GLY A 440 17.02 -0.35 -11.51
CA GLY A 440 17.07 -1.66 -12.18
C GLY A 440 17.49 -2.84 -11.29
N ASN A 441 17.75 -2.63 -10.01
CA ASN A 441 18.22 -3.66 -9.07
C ASN A 441 17.05 -4.25 -8.25
N ALA A 442 16.08 -4.88 -8.89
CA ALA A 442 15.02 -5.58 -8.20
C ALA A 442 15.56 -6.85 -7.51
N PRO A 443 15.36 -7.02 -6.19
CA PRO A 443 15.82 -8.22 -5.50
C PRO A 443 15.06 -9.48 -5.92
N VAL A 444 13.83 -9.32 -6.38
CA VAL A 444 13.01 -10.39 -6.97
C VAL A 444 12.31 -9.83 -8.21
N THR A 445 12.35 -10.58 -9.30
CA THR A 445 11.54 -10.32 -10.51
C THR A 445 10.66 -11.52 -10.80
N VAL A 446 9.44 -11.25 -11.25
CA VAL A 446 8.49 -12.28 -11.71
C VAL A 446 8.01 -11.89 -13.10
N GLU A 447 8.41 -12.65 -14.11
CA GLU A 447 8.07 -12.40 -15.52
C GLU A 447 7.03 -13.39 -16.01
N GLY A 448 6.07 -12.93 -16.81
CA GLY A 448 4.98 -13.73 -17.37
C GLY A 448 3.76 -12.85 -17.64
N ASP A 449 2.65 -13.47 -18.03
CA ASP A 449 1.38 -12.79 -18.31
C ASP A 449 0.52 -12.64 -17.05
N GLY A 450 -0.45 -11.73 -17.12
CA GLY A 450 -1.45 -11.47 -16.08
C GLY A 450 -1.07 -10.36 -15.12
N VAL A 451 -2.04 -9.91 -14.34
CA VAL A 451 -1.87 -8.95 -13.24
C VAL A 451 -1.63 -9.73 -11.97
N ILE A 452 -0.46 -9.52 -11.38
CA ILE A 452 -0.05 -10.23 -10.16
C ILE A 452 0.44 -9.26 -9.10
N GLU A 453 0.26 -9.66 -7.84
CA GLU A 453 0.98 -9.06 -6.73
C GLU A 453 1.99 -10.04 -6.15
N THR A 454 3.18 -9.54 -5.84
CA THR A 454 4.27 -10.35 -5.30
C THR A 454 4.65 -9.87 -3.91
N PHE A 455 4.80 -10.82 -3.00
CA PHE A 455 5.49 -10.63 -1.72
C PHE A 455 6.69 -11.58 -1.66
N ALA A 456 7.76 -11.15 -1.04
CA ALA A 456 8.93 -11.99 -0.85
C ALA A 456 9.50 -11.80 0.55
N TRP A 457 9.68 -12.91 1.24
CA TRP A 457 10.05 -12.94 2.64
C TRP A 457 11.28 -13.79 2.89
N GLU A 458 12.14 -13.34 3.78
CA GLU A 458 12.98 -14.23 4.56
C GLU A 458 12.10 -14.86 5.65
N THR A 459 12.06 -16.19 5.70
CA THR A 459 11.20 -16.96 6.61
C THR A 459 12.02 -17.79 7.59
N GLN A 460 11.36 -18.48 8.49
CA GLN A 460 12.04 -19.42 9.39
C GLN A 460 12.75 -20.54 8.63
N ALA A 461 12.14 -21.05 7.55
CA ALA A 461 12.70 -22.15 6.75
C ALA A 461 13.69 -21.73 5.65
N GLY A 462 13.78 -20.44 5.35
CA GLY A 462 14.63 -19.89 4.28
C GLY A 462 14.01 -18.67 3.62
N PHE A 463 13.46 -18.82 2.41
CA PHE A 463 12.77 -17.74 1.70
C PHE A 463 11.44 -18.22 1.15
N ALA A 464 10.50 -17.31 0.96
CA ALA A 464 9.24 -17.57 0.29
C ALA A 464 8.92 -16.42 -0.68
N VAL A 465 8.56 -16.77 -1.92
CA VAL A 465 8.00 -15.83 -2.90
C VAL A 465 6.53 -16.20 -3.10
N HIS A 466 5.66 -15.27 -2.75
CA HIS A 466 4.21 -15.37 -2.88
C HIS A 466 3.77 -14.66 -4.14
N VAL A 467 2.94 -15.31 -4.95
CA VAL A 467 2.38 -14.76 -6.19
C VAL A 467 0.87 -14.85 -6.12
N LEU A 468 0.21 -13.71 -5.94
CA LEU A 468 -1.25 -13.56 -5.99
C LEU A 468 -1.66 -13.24 -7.43
N ASN A 469 -2.68 -13.91 -7.93
CA ASN A 469 -3.19 -13.70 -9.28
C ASN A 469 -4.47 -12.88 -9.25
N TYR A 470 -4.38 -11.62 -9.65
CA TYR A 470 -5.52 -10.71 -9.77
C TYR A 470 -6.09 -10.62 -11.20
N THR A 471 -5.61 -11.44 -12.12
CA THR A 471 -6.12 -11.45 -13.50
C THR A 471 -7.60 -11.79 -13.53
N ASN A 472 -8.43 -10.85 -13.97
CA ASN A 472 -9.88 -10.93 -13.91
C ASN A 472 -10.49 -10.04 -15.00
N PRO A 473 -11.58 -10.42 -15.68
CA PRO A 473 -12.28 -9.55 -16.63
C PRO A 473 -12.78 -8.23 -16.04
N ALA A 474 -13.12 -8.22 -14.75
CA ALA A 474 -13.41 -7.00 -14.00
C ALA A 474 -12.13 -6.26 -13.57
N MET A 475 -10.97 -6.78 -13.98
CA MET A 475 -9.65 -6.26 -13.62
C MET A 475 -9.48 -6.16 -12.10
N HIS A 476 -9.15 -4.97 -11.62
CA HIS A 476 -8.87 -4.66 -10.23
C HIS A 476 -10.11 -4.33 -9.38
N ARG A 477 -11.30 -4.33 -9.95
CA ARG A 477 -12.57 -3.96 -9.31
C ARG A 477 -13.62 -5.05 -9.49
N GLY A 478 -14.71 -4.93 -8.76
CA GLY A 478 -15.85 -5.83 -8.84
C GLY A 478 -15.69 -7.08 -7.98
N TRP A 479 -16.70 -7.94 -8.02
CA TRP A 479 -16.76 -9.16 -7.21
C TRP A 479 -15.97 -10.29 -7.85
N LEU A 480 -15.18 -11.01 -7.04
CA LEU A 480 -14.45 -12.18 -7.50
C LEU A 480 -15.38 -13.40 -7.55
N ARG A 481 -15.76 -13.79 -8.75
CA ARG A 481 -16.70 -14.91 -8.99
C ARG A 481 -16.01 -16.17 -9.49
N LYS A 482 -14.83 -16.03 -10.08
CA LYS A 482 -14.07 -17.11 -10.68
C LYS A 482 -12.59 -16.70 -10.70
N PHE A 483 -11.71 -17.66 -10.54
CA PHE A 483 -10.29 -17.48 -10.83
C PHE A 483 -10.02 -17.65 -12.32
N TYR A 484 -9.09 -16.88 -12.84
CA TYR A 484 -8.61 -16.95 -14.22
C TYR A 484 -7.13 -17.30 -14.18
N PRO A 485 -6.80 -18.60 -14.26
CA PRO A 485 -5.43 -19.04 -14.13
C PRO A 485 -4.51 -18.41 -15.16
N ILE A 486 -3.31 -18.04 -14.73
CA ILE A 486 -2.24 -17.57 -15.60
C ILE A 486 -1.19 -18.65 -15.82
N GLY A 487 -0.51 -18.55 -16.94
CA GLY A 487 0.56 -19.47 -17.34
C GLY A 487 1.84 -19.33 -16.53
N ALA A 488 2.93 -19.76 -17.14
CA ALA A 488 4.24 -19.79 -16.51
C ALA A 488 4.70 -18.41 -16.02
N GLN A 489 5.21 -18.36 -14.78
CA GLN A 489 5.80 -17.17 -14.18
C GLN A 489 7.27 -17.48 -13.88
N LYS A 490 8.18 -16.80 -14.56
CA LYS A 490 9.62 -16.96 -14.35
C LYS A 490 10.07 -16.07 -13.20
N VAL A 491 10.58 -16.69 -12.15
CA VAL A 491 11.07 -16.01 -10.94
C VAL A 491 12.59 -15.97 -10.95
N LYS A 492 13.15 -14.79 -10.70
CA LYS A 492 14.57 -14.60 -10.43
C LYS A 492 14.71 -13.82 -9.12
N MET A 493 15.56 -14.32 -8.22
CA MET A 493 15.80 -13.72 -6.93
C MET A 493 17.30 -13.62 -6.64
N ALA A 494 17.75 -12.47 -6.15
CA ALA A 494 19.08 -12.27 -5.59
C ALA A 494 19.12 -12.86 -4.17
N LEU A 495 20.10 -13.70 -3.90
CA LEU A 495 20.28 -14.33 -2.59
C LEU A 495 21.30 -13.55 -1.75
N PRO A 496 21.08 -13.37 -0.45
CA PRO A 496 22.05 -12.79 0.44
C PRO A 496 23.36 -13.59 0.46
N LYS A 497 24.48 -12.90 0.64
CA LYS A 497 25.81 -13.53 0.71
C LYS A 497 25.85 -14.64 1.77
N GLY A 498 26.38 -15.79 1.40
CA GLY A 498 26.51 -16.95 2.29
C GLY A 498 25.26 -17.81 2.42
N ARG A 499 24.16 -17.45 1.75
CA ARG A 499 22.94 -18.27 1.72
C ARG A 499 22.94 -19.14 0.47
N ARG A 500 22.61 -20.44 0.63
CA ARG A 500 22.51 -21.40 -0.47
C ARG A 500 21.13 -22.06 -0.44
N VAL A 501 20.40 -21.96 -1.54
CA VAL A 501 19.14 -22.70 -1.70
C VAL A 501 19.44 -24.11 -2.19
N THR A 502 18.82 -25.09 -1.53
CA THR A 502 19.00 -26.52 -1.82
C THR A 502 17.78 -27.16 -2.43
N ARG A 503 16.59 -26.56 -2.25
CA ARG A 503 15.30 -27.07 -2.75
C ARG A 503 14.34 -25.90 -2.96
N VAL A 504 13.50 -26.03 -4.00
CA VAL A 504 12.36 -25.15 -4.25
C VAL A 504 11.09 -25.98 -4.33
N GLU A 505 10.07 -25.61 -3.61
CA GLU A 505 8.78 -26.30 -3.54
C GLU A 505 7.64 -25.31 -3.73
N LEU A 506 6.66 -25.68 -4.55
CA LEU A 506 5.40 -24.94 -4.73
C LEU A 506 4.41 -25.48 -3.70
N LEU A 507 4.03 -24.67 -2.74
CA LEU A 507 3.27 -25.12 -1.56
C LEU A 507 1.78 -25.39 -1.84
N ARG A 508 1.15 -24.67 -2.80
CA ARG A 508 -0.27 -24.88 -3.13
C ARG A 508 -0.49 -26.19 -3.87
N VAL A 509 0.42 -26.53 -4.78
CA VAL A 509 0.38 -27.76 -5.56
C VAL A 509 1.22 -28.88 -4.93
N GLU A 510 1.86 -28.64 -3.78
CA GLU A 510 2.69 -29.58 -3.01
C GLU A 510 3.71 -30.31 -3.90
N ARG A 511 4.46 -29.53 -4.69
CA ARG A 511 5.39 -30.07 -5.69
C ARG A 511 6.74 -29.38 -5.69
N GLN A 512 7.79 -30.17 -5.59
CA GLN A 512 9.17 -29.70 -5.83
C GLN A 512 9.37 -29.39 -7.33
N ILE A 513 10.07 -28.30 -7.61
CA ILE A 513 10.39 -27.86 -8.96
C ILE A 513 11.89 -27.69 -9.17
N PRO A 514 12.38 -27.84 -10.42
CA PRO A 514 13.77 -27.54 -10.75
C PRO A 514 14.06 -26.05 -10.67
N PHE A 515 15.32 -25.72 -10.37
CA PHE A 515 15.83 -24.36 -10.34
C PHE A 515 17.28 -24.32 -10.85
N ALA A 516 17.69 -23.13 -11.28
CA ALA A 516 19.07 -22.84 -11.66
C ALA A 516 19.73 -21.87 -10.67
N GLY A 517 21.04 -21.98 -10.47
CA GLY A 517 21.78 -21.17 -9.50
C GLY A 517 21.71 -21.75 -8.09
N GLY A 518 21.32 -20.95 -7.12
CA GLY A 518 21.19 -21.35 -5.71
C GLY A 518 22.21 -20.69 -4.79
N THR A 519 23.19 -19.98 -5.33
CA THR A 519 24.11 -19.08 -4.62
C THR A 519 24.25 -17.79 -5.41
N GLY A 520 24.17 -16.64 -4.73
CA GLY A 520 24.15 -15.31 -5.36
C GLY A 520 22.83 -14.99 -6.06
N THR A 521 22.38 -15.87 -6.94
CA THR A 521 21.05 -15.79 -7.58
C THR A 521 20.40 -17.16 -7.68
N ILE A 522 19.07 -17.17 -7.75
CA ILE A 522 18.27 -18.36 -8.06
C ILE A 522 17.23 -18.00 -9.13
N GLU A 523 17.01 -18.92 -10.08
CA GLU A 523 16.00 -18.80 -11.11
C GLU A 523 15.17 -20.09 -11.17
N PHE A 524 13.85 -19.96 -11.23
CA PHE A 524 12.89 -21.06 -11.40
C PHE A 524 11.61 -20.58 -12.08
N THR A 525 10.77 -21.52 -12.50
CA THR A 525 9.49 -21.21 -13.12
C THR A 525 8.35 -21.85 -12.34
N ILE A 526 7.37 -21.04 -11.96
CA ILE A 526 6.07 -21.49 -11.47
C ILE A 526 5.23 -21.77 -12.72
N PRO A 527 4.84 -23.02 -13.01
CA PRO A 527 4.23 -23.36 -14.31
C PRO A 527 2.85 -22.76 -14.54
N ARG A 528 2.10 -22.53 -13.45
CA ARG A 528 0.75 -22.02 -13.46
C ARG A 528 0.40 -21.45 -12.09
N VAL A 529 -0.32 -20.35 -12.06
CA VAL A 529 -0.93 -19.79 -10.85
C VAL A 529 -2.43 -19.72 -11.06
N GLU A 530 -3.20 -20.41 -10.23
CA GLU A 530 -4.67 -20.37 -10.24
C GLU A 530 -5.15 -19.04 -9.64
N ASP A 531 -5.09 -18.95 -8.34
CA ASP A 531 -5.39 -17.81 -7.48
C ASP A 531 -4.12 -17.32 -6.77
N TYR A 532 -3.36 -18.23 -6.25
CA TYR A 532 -2.20 -18.00 -5.40
C TYR A 532 -1.21 -19.16 -5.45
N GLU A 533 0.08 -18.84 -5.43
CA GLU A 533 1.13 -19.84 -5.27
C GLU A 533 2.25 -19.30 -4.37
N VAL A 534 2.87 -20.18 -3.62
CA VAL A 534 4.03 -19.89 -2.77
C VAL A 534 5.19 -20.76 -3.21
N ALA A 535 6.25 -20.14 -3.71
CA ALA A 535 7.51 -20.81 -3.96
C ALA A 535 8.39 -20.73 -2.70
N ALA A 536 8.43 -21.82 -1.94
CA ALA A 536 9.26 -21.95 -0.76
C ALA A 536 10.66 -22.41 -1.13
N MET A 537 11.68 -21.70 -0.64
CA MET A 537 13.09 -21.98 -0.89
C MET A 537 13.77 -22.37 0.42
N TYR A 538 14.25 -23.61 0.47
CA TYR A 538 14.94 -24.15 1.63
C TYR A 538 16.43 -23.84 1.55
N VAL A 539 16.98 -23.37 2.65
CA VAL A 539 18.39 -23.00 2.76
C VAL A 539 19.15 -24.08 3.54
N GLY A 540 20.28 -24.53 2.98
CA GLY A 540 21.17 -25.47 3.62
C GLY A 540 22.37 -24.80 4.27
#